data_11aff187d481ed9975080ed6b428ea02
#
_entry.id   11aff187d481ed9975080ed6b428ea02
#
_cell.length_a   1.000
_cell.length_b   1.000
_cell.length_c   1.000
_cell.angle_alpha   90.00
_cell.angle_beta   90.00
_cell.angle_gamma   90.00
#
_symmetry.space_group_name_H-M   'P 1'
#
loop_
_entity.id
_entity.type
_entity.pdbx_description
1 polymer ?
#
loop_
_entity_poly.entity_id
_entity_poly.type
_entity_poly.pdbx_seq_one_letter_code
_entity_poly.pdbx_strand_id
1 'polypeptide(L)'
;VKDSSYNLFENLEIDNFSILPGSESKLLKGLELGCSGIITATCNVTSALARKVYDDFFDKKEQTVNQKLCDVRNTFEKYNLISGLHTYYSKNDLIYKNVLPPLSILNSKEEKELIDNLEKLDFSTKPTMAAWNAIS
;
A
#
# COMPACT_ATOMS: atom_id res chain seq x y z
N VAL A 1 8.93 -15.13 -3.86
CA VAL A 1 8.77 -14.31 -5.06
C VAL A 1 7.68 -13.28 -4.88
N LYS A 2 7.84 -12.08 -5.47
CA LYS A 2 6.75 -11.13 -5.64
C LYS A 2 5.90 -11.54 -6.85
N ASP A 3 4.59 -11.67 -6.65
CA ASP A 3 3.63 -12.02 -7.71
C ASP A 3 2.78 -10.79 -8.08
N SER A 4 3.19 -10.11 -9.15
CA SER A 4 2.46 -8.96 -9.70
C SER A 4 1.43 -9.36 -10.78
N SER A 5 1.45 -10.61 -11.22
CA SER A 5 0.46 -11.15 -12.15
C SER A 5 -0.80 -11.66 -11.44
N TYR A 6 -0.69 -11.91 -10.13
CA TYR A 6 -1.73 -12.51 -9.27
C TYR A 6 -2.17 -13.92 -9.69
N ASN A 7 -1.36 -14.60 -10.49
CA ASN A 7 -1.63 -15.96 -10.96
C ASN A 7 -0.94 -17.04 -10.12
N LEU A 8 0.21 -16.70 -9.54
CA LEU A 8 1.03 -17.68 -8.83
C LEU A 8 0.46 -18.03 -7.47
N PHE A 9 0.03 -17.04 -6.70
CA PHE A 9 -0.38 -17.25 -5.32
C PHE A 9 -1.66 -18.10 -5.17
N GLU A 10 -2.47 -18.20 -6.22
CA GLU A 10 -3.66 -19.05 -6.25
C GLU A 10 -3.40 -20.47 -6.78
N ASN A 11 -2.33 -20.67 -7.55
CA ASN A 11 -2.14 -21.88 -8.35
C ASN A 11 -0.79 -22.56 -8.14
N LEU A 12 0.15 -21.94 -7.47
CA LEU A 12 1.49 -22.49 -7.29
C LEU A 12 1.74 -22.84 -5.82
N GLU A 13 2.04 -24.10 -5.57
CA GLU A 13 2.44 -24.60 -4.26
C GLU A 13 3.83 -25.23 -4.37
N ILE A 14 4.79 -24.68 -3.65
CA ILE A 14 6.17 -25.20 -3.57
C ILE A 14 6.58 -25.17 -2.10
N ASP A 15 7.09 -26.29 -1.61
CA ASP A 15 7.56 -26.42 -0.25
C ASP A 15 8.66 -25.41 0.06
N ASN A 16 8.54 -24.75 1.23
CA ASN A 16 9.51 -23.75 1.69
C ASN A 16 9.71 -22.55 0.73
N PHE A 17 8.69 -22.21 -0.03
CA PHE A 17 8.74 -21.11 -0.99
C PHE A 17 7.65 -20.06 -0.69
N SER A 18 8.07 -18.82 -0.47
CA SER A 18 7.13 -17.72 -0.16
C SER A 18 6.70 -16.99 -1.42
N ILE A 19 5.40 -16.86 -1.59
CA ILE A 19 4.78 -16.03 -2.62
C ILE A 19 4.16 -14.82 -1.94
N LEU A 20 4.44 -13.62 -2.49
CA LEU A 20 3.94 -12.36 -1.97
C LEU A 20 3.22 -11.60 -3.10
N PRO A 21 1.88 -11.57 -3.09
CA PRO A 21 1.12 -10.79 -4.06
C PRO A 21 1.53 -9.31 -4.07
N GLY A 22 1.41 -8.67 -5.22
CA GLY A 22 1.86 -7.31 -5.45
C GLY A 22 0.81 -6.22 -5.18
N SER A 23 -0.24 -6.52 -4.44
CA SER A 23 -1.32 -5.56 -4.15
C SER A 23 -1.96 -5.79 -2.79
N GLU A 24 -2.31 -4.70 -2.12
CA GLU A 24 -3.08 -4.70 -0.87
C GLU A 24 -4.44 -5.39 -1.03
N SER A 25 -5.05 -5.29 -2.20
CA SER A 25 -6.33 -5.98 -2.48
C SER A 25 -6.24 -7.51 -2.46
N LYS A 26 -5.02 -8.04 -2.49
CA LYS A 26 -4.73 -9.48 -2.45
C LYS A 26 -4.18 -9.95 -1.10
N LEU A 27 -4.01 -9.05 -0.13
CA LEU A 27 -3.41 -9.40 1.16
C LEU A 27 -4.24 -10.45 1.89
N LEU A 28 -5.50 -10.18 2.16
CA LEU A 28 -6.34 -11.08 2.96
C LEU A 28 -6.49 -12.45 2.29
N LYS A 29 -6.81 -12.48 1.02
CA LYS A 29 -6.92 -13.74 0.26
C LYS A 29 -5.58 -14.47 0.19
N GLY A 30 -4.49 -13.74 0.01
CA GLY A 30 -3.14 -14.33 0.02
C GLY A 30 -2.82 -15.01 1.34
N LEU A 31 -3.14 -14.37 2.47
CA LEU A 31 -2.94 -14.97 3.80
C LEU A 31 -3.81 -16.23 3.99
N GLU A 32 -5.05 -16.22 3.54
CA GLU A 32 -5.95 -17.40 3.56
C GLU A 32 -5.37 -18.57 2.76
N LEU A 33 -4.65 -18.30 1.69
CA LEU A 33 -3.98 -19.30 0.84
C LEU A 33 -2.54 -19.63 1.28
N GLY A 34 -2.08 -19.11 2.41
CA GLY A 34 -0.77 -19.42 2.98
C GLY A 34 0.37 -18.52 2.50
N CYS A 35 0.08 -17.41 1.83
CA CYS A 35 1.10 -16.42 1.50
C CYS A 35 1.67 -15.76 2.75
N SER A 36 2.93 -15.33 2.69
CA SER A 36 3.63 -14.70 3.82
C SER A 36 3.32 -13.21 4.01
N GLY A 37 2.63 -12.60 3.08
CA GLY A 37 2.32 -11.17 3.07
C GLY A 37 2.27 -10.62 1.65
N ILE A 38 2.53 -9.33 1.49
CA ILE A 38 2.54 -8.64 0.19
C ILE A 38 3.80 -7.78 0.02
N ILE A 39 4.16 -7.49 -1.22
CA ILE A 39 5.18 -6.48 -1.56
C ILE A 39 4.54 -5.52 -2.57
N THR A 40 4.23 -4.30 -2.16
CA THR A 40 3.53 -3.33 -3.01
C THR A 40 4.15 -1.94 -2.95
N ALA A 41 3.98 -1.16 -4.02
CA ALA A 41 4.44 0.22 -4.06
C ALA A 41 3.68 1.08 -3.04
N THR A 42 2.37 0.91 -2.93
CA THR A 42 1.51 1.70 -2.03
C THR A 42 1.70 1.37 -0.56
N CYS A 43 2.34 0.27 -0.20
CA CYS A 43 2.73 0.01 1.20
C CYS A 43 3.73 1.02 1.76
N ASN A 44 4.37 1.84 0.93
CA ASN A 44 5.06 3.03 1.40
C ASN A 44 4.15 3.97 2.22
N VAL A 45 2.85 4.01 1.92
CA VAL A 45 1.86 4.84 2.64
C VAL A 45 0.83 4.02 3.41
N THR A 46 0.60 2.75 3.06
CA THR A 46 -0.45 1.91 3.64
C THR A 46 0.06 0.89 4.66
N SER A 47 1.35 0.89 4.97
CA SER A 47 1.97 -0.15 5.81
C SER A 47 1.26 -0.37 7.16
N ALA A 48 0.81 0.68 7.82
CA ALA A 48 0.10 0.57 9.10
C ALA A 48 -1.26 -0.15 8.94
N LEU A 49 -2.02 0.17 7.89
CA LEU A 49 -3.29 -0.52 7.58
C LEU A 49 -3.06 -1.97 7.19
N ALA A 50 -2.07 -2.22 6.33
CA ALA A 50 -1.71 -3.57 5.90
C ALA A 50 -1.24 -4.43 7.08
N ARG A 51 -0.44 -3.85 7.98
CA ARG A 51 0.00 -4.52 9.20
C ARG A 51 -1.16 -4.90 10.10
N LYS A 52 -2.13 -4.01 10.27
CA LYS A 52 -3.33 -4.30 11.06
C LYS A 52 -4.15 -5.44 10.44
N VAL A 53 -4.35 -5.46 9.13
CA VAL A 53 -5.03 -6.59 8.44
C VAL A 53 -4.30 -7.90 8.69
N TYR A 54 -2.98 -7.89 8.56
CA TYR A 54 -2.12 -9.04 8.80
C TYR A 54 -2.24 -9.57 10.24
N ASP A 55 -2.09 -8.69 11.23
CA ASP A 55 -2.16 -9.08 12.64
C ASP A 55 -3.54 -9.58 13.02
N ASP A 56 -4.61 -8.90 12.58
CA ASP A 56 -5.99 -9.32 12.85
C ASP A 56 -6.29 -10.70 12.24
N PHE A 57 -5.73 -11.01 11.07
CA PHE A 57 -5.86 -12.33 10.46
C PHE A 57 -5.23 -13.42 11.34
N PHE A 58 -3.99 -13.26 11.76
CA PHE A 58 -3.30 -14.26 12.58
C PHE A 58 -3.84 -14.34 14.02
N ASP A 59 -4.31 -13.22 14.56
CA ASP A 59 -4.96 -13.16 15.87
C ASP A 59 -6.42 -13.65 15.85
N LYS A 60 -6.93 -14.03 14.68
CA LYS A 60 -8.33 -14.45 14.45
C LYS A 60 -9.35 -13.40 14.90
N LYS A 61 -9.01 -12.13 14.71
CA LYS A 61 -9.89 -10.99 14.96
C LYS A 61 -10.69 -10.63 13.72
N GLU A 62 -11.82 -9.95 13.94
CA GLU A 62 -12.60 -9.38 12.84
C GLU A 62 -11.81 -8.35 12.05
N GLN A 63 -11.90 -8.41 10.73
CA GLN A 63 -11.28 -7.45 9.83
C GLN A 63 -12.08 -6.13 9.83
N THR A 64 -11.47 -5.06 10.29
CA THR A 64 -12.12 -3.75 10.41
C THR A 64 -11.56 -2.68 9.46
N VAL A 65 -10.37 -2.91 8.90
CA VAL A 65 -9.67 -1.91 8.06
C VAL A 65 -9.32 -2.42 6.67
N ASN A 66 -9.64 -3.67 6.33
CA ASN A 66 -9.29 -4.22 5.02
C ASN A 66 -9.95 -3.46 3.87
N GLN A 67 -11.20 -3.05 4.02
CA GLN A 67 -11.88 -2.25 2.99
C GLN A 67 -11.19 -0.90 2.79
N LYS A 68 -10.86 -0.22 3.87
CA LYS A 68 -10.11 1.06 3.80
C LYS A 68 -8.74 0.87 3.13
N LEU A 69 -8.03 -0.20 3.46
CA LEU A 69 -6.75 -0.54 2.83
C LEU A 69 -6.90 -0.67 1.31
N CYS A 70 -7.89 -1.42 0.87
CA CYS A 70 -8.18 -1.61 -0.56
C CYS A 70 -8.61 -0.31 -1.24
N ASP A 71 -9.43 0.50 -0.60
CA ASP A 71 -9.91 1.76 -1.14
C ASP A 71 -8.78 2.78 -1.32
N VAL A 72 -7.85 2.84 -0.37
CA VAL A 72 -6.64 3.67 -0.49
C VAL A 72 -5.78 3.19 -1.65
N ARG A 73 -5.53 1.88 -1.76
CA ARG A 73 -4.82 1.30 -2.90
C ARG A 73 -5.48 1.68 -4.24
N ASN A 74 -6.78 1.50 -4.36
CA ASN A 74 -7.54 1.80 -5.57
C ASN A 74 -7.48 3.30 -5.93
N THR A 75 -7.41 4.17 -4.94
CA THR A 75 -7.27 5.61 -5.16
C THR A 75 -5.93 5.94 -5.82
N PHE A 76 -4.83 5.35 -5.37
CA PHE A 76 -3.52 5.53 -5.98
C PHE A 76 -3.41 4.86 -7.37
N GLU A 77 -4.07 3.72 -7.58
CA GLU A 77 -4.03 3.00 -8.86
C GLU A 77 -4.64 3.74 -10.04
N LYS A 78 -5.41 4.79 -9.81
CA LYS A 78 -5.93 5.66 -10.88
C LYS A 78 -4.82 6.42 -11.61
N TYR A 79 -3.63 6.50 -11.03
CA TYR A 79 -2.46 7.21 -11.54
C TYR A 79 -1.29 6.26 -11.66
N ASN A 80 -0.21 6.70 -12.31
CA ASN A 80 1.07 6.02 -12.13
C ASN A 80 1.43 6.00 -10.64
N LEU A 81 1.66 4.81 -10.07
CA LEU A 81 1.85 4.64 -8.64
C LEU A 81 3.05 5.43 -8.11
N ILE A 82 4.16 5.47 -8.85
CA ILE A 82 5.36 6.21 -8.44
C ILE A 82 5.05 7.70 -8.42
N SER A 83 4.45 8.21 -9.49
CA SER A 83 4.04 9.62 -9.60
C SER A 83 3.07 10.03 -8.49
N GLY A 84 2.07 9.21 -8.22
CA GLY A 84 1.08 9.44 -7.16
C GLY A 84 1.70 9.45 -5.77
N LEU A 85 2.56 8.50 -5.45
CA LEU A 85 3.25 8.43 -4.16
C LEU A 85 4.20 9.61 -3.94
N HIS A 86 4.99 9.96 -4.95
CA HIS A 86 5.85 11.14 -4.90
C HIS A 86 5.05 12.43 -4.71
N THR A 87 3.96 12.59 -5.44
CA THR A 87 3.06 13.75 -5.29
C THR A 87 2.49 13.82 -3.87
N TYR A 88 2.03 12.72 -3.33
CA TYR A 88 1.49 12.65 -1.97
C TYR A 88 2.53 13.07 -0.92
N TYR A 89 3.74 12.52 -0.97
CA TYR A 89 4.80 12.86 -0.04
C TYR A 89 5.34 14.28 -0.23
N SER A 90 5.30 14.83 -1.44
CA SER A 90 5.79 16.18 -1.72
C SER A 90 5.00 17.28 -1.00
N LYS A 91 3.82 16.98 -0.46
CA LYS A 91 3.07 17.91 0.40
C LYS A 91 3.81 18.20 1.71
N ASN A 92 4.57 17.25 2.21
CA ASN A 92 5.29 17.39 3.47
C ASN A 92 6.77 17.67 3.28
N ASP A 93 7.33 17.18 2.18
CA ASP A 93 8.75 17.38 1.87
C ASP A 93 8.94 17.53 0.34
N LEU A 94 9.39 18.70 -0.06
CA LEU A 94 9.56 19.07 -1.47
C LEU A 94 10.59 18.20 -2.21
N ILE A 95 11.47 17.49 -1.51
CA ILE A 95 12.44 16.58 -2.13
C ILE A 95 11.74 15.51 -2.98
N TYR A 96 10.53 15.11 -2.57
CA TYR A 96 9.74 14.11 -3.29
C TYR A 96 9.19 14.58 -4.64
N LYS A 97 9.33 15.87 -4.98
CA LYS A 97 9.05 16.35 -6.35
C LYS A 97 10.09 15.87 -7.36
N ASN A 98 11.24 15.43 -6.92
CA ASN A 98 12.29 14.91 -7.78
C ASN A 98 11.99 13.45 -8.14
N VAL A 99 11.63 13.22 -9.38
CA VAL A 99 11.45 11.89 -9.97
C VAL A 99 12.32 11.75 -11.21
N LEU A 100 12.73 10.51 -11.50
CA LEU A 100 13.56 10.25 -12.67
C LEU A 100 12.70 10.22 -13.95
N PRO A 101 13.14 10.88 -15.04
CA PRO A 101 12.49 10.75 -16.33
C PRO A 101 12.41 9.26 -16.78
N PRO A 102 11.37 8.85 -17.50
CA PRO A 102 10.27 9.65 -18.06
C PRO A 102 9.12 9.94 -17.07
N LEU A 103 9.26 9.59 -15.80
CA LEU A 103 8.24 9.86 -14.79
C LEU A 103 8.17 11.36 -14.47
N SER A 104 7.00 11.79 -14.02
CA SER A 104 6.75 13.14 -13.49
C SER A 104 5.81 13.04 -12.30
N ILE A 105 5.79 14.06 -11.45
CA ILE A 105 4.72 14.18 -10.45
C ILE A 105 3.39 14.47 -11.16
N LEU A 106 2.28 14.23 -10.44
CA LEU A 106 0.95 14.53 -10.97
C LEU A 106 0.78 16.02 -11.25
N ASN A 107 -0.05 16.38 -12.23
CA ASN A 107 -0.42 17.76 -12.45
C ASN A 107 -1.34 18.27 -11.32
N SER A 108 -1.58 19.59 -11.29
CA SER A 108 -2.36 20.22 -10.21
C SER A 108 -3.78 19.68 -10.05
N LYS A 109 -4.42 19.31 -11.17
CA LYS A 109 -5.77 18.72 -11.16
C LYS A 109 -5.76 17.32 -10.57
N GLU A 110 -4.85 16.48 -11.02
CA GLU A 110 -4.69 15.10 -10.53
C GLU A 110 -4.27 15.07 -9.06
N GLU A 111 -3.34 15.96 -8.67
CA GLU A 111 -2.92 16.11 -7.27
C GLU A 111 -4.11 16.45 -6.37
N LYS A 112 -4.92 17.45 -6.76
CA LYS A 112 -6.11 17.83 -6.02
C LYS A 112 -7.11 16.68 -5.90
N GLU A 113 -7.36 15.97 -6.99
CA GLU A 113 -8.26 14.82 -7.03
C GLU A 113 -7.77 13.68 -6.11
N LEU A 114 -6.47 13.35 -6.17
CA LEU A 114 -5.87 12.36 -5.30
C LEU A 114 -6.05 12.71 -3.83
N ILE A 115 -5.71 13.94 -3.45
CA ILE A 115 -5.79 14.41 -2.07
C ILE A 115 -7.24 14.43 -1.58
N ASP A 116 -8.17 14.97 -2.36
CA ASP A 116 -9.59 15.03 -2.01
C ASP A 116 -10.16 13.61 -1.80
N ASN A 117 -9.80 12.66 -2.64
CA ASN A 117 -10.25 11.27 -2.50
C ASN A 117 -9.66 10.57 -1.27
N LEU A 118 -8.40 10.83 -0.92
CA LEU A 118 -7.79 10.30 0.30
C LEU A 118 -8.42 10.92 1.55
N GLU A 119 -8.73 12.20 1.54
CA GLU A 119 -9.44 12.88 2.64
C GLU A 119 -10.83 12.29 2.86
N LYS A 120 -11.58 11.96 1.80
CA LYS A 120 -12.88 11.28 1.90
C LYS A 120 -12.79 9.91 2.56
N LEU A 121 -11.66 9.24 2.45
CA LEU A 121 -11.38 7.97 3.12
C LEU A 121 -10.85 8.15 4.55
N ASP A 122 -10.73 9.39 5.03
CA ASP A 122 -10.08 9.71 6.30
C ASP A 122 -8.68 9.07 6.40
N PHE A 123 -7.93 9.15 5.30
CA PHE A 123 -6.59 8.59 5.20
C PHE A 123 -5.53 9.68 5.27
N SER A 124 -4.60 9.52 6.19
CA SER A 124 -3.37 10.31 6.25
C SER A 124 -2.22 9.47 6.79
N THR A 125 -1.03 9.66 6.23
CA THR A 125 0.20 9.22 6.85
C THR A 125 0.73 10.40 7.66
N LYS A 126 0.51 10.43 8.97
CA LYS A 126 1.29 11.28 9.85
C LYS A 126 2.56 10.51 10.18
N PRO A 127 3.76 11.06 9.93
CA PRO A 127 4.95 10.52 10.55
C PRO A 127 4.75 10.65 12.05
N THR A 128 4.39 9.54 12.69
CA THR A 128 4.37 9.52 14.14
C THR A 128 5.83 9.52 14.59
N MET A 129 6.30 10.64 15.09
CA MET A 129 7.58 10.71 15.83
C MET A 129 7.66 9.59 16.89
N ALA A 130 6.51 9.13 17.39
CA ALA A 130 6.38 8.00 18.27
C ALA A 130 6.83 6.66 17.67
N ALA A 131 6.60 6.43 16.37
CA ALA A 131 7.08 5.21 15.70
C ALA A 131 8.60 5.23 15.49
N TRP A 132 9.17 6.42 15.25
CA TRP A 132 10.61 6.60 15.13
C TRP A 132 11.34 6.43 16.46
N ASN A 133 10.75 6.94 17.56
CA ASN A 133 11.28 6.79 18.90
C ASN A 133 11.13 5.38 19.50
N ALA A 134 10.24 4.56 18.95
CA ALA A 134 10.05 3.17 19.37
C ALA A 134 11.07 2.19 18.74
N ILE A 135 11.82 2.63 17.73
CA ILE A 135 12.85 1.84 17.02
C ILE A 135 14.27 2.22 17.46
N SER A 136 14.44 3.36 18.13
CA SER A 136 15.73 3.84 18.62
C SER A 136 16.02 3.40 20.06
#